data_9fa76359eef4f9ba32227223e2dac680
#
_entry.id   9fa76359eef4f9ba32227223e2dac680
#
_cell.length_a   1.000
_cell.length_b   1.000
_cell.length_c   1.000
_cell.angle_alpha   90.00
_cell.angle_beta   90.00
_cell.angle_gamma   90.00
#
_symmetry.space_group_name_H-M   'P 1'
#
loop_
_entity.id
_entity.type
_entity.pdbx_description
1 polymer ?
#
loop_
_entity_poly.entity_id
_entity_poly.type
_entity_poly.pdbx_seq_one_letter_code
_entity_poly.pdbx_strand_id
1 'polypeptide(L)'
;MVCLNAQRIEQLLKLLETDGNDCFLRYGLALEYMKGDQLDAAIEQFNAIFRVDPNYSAAYFACGRALVQQGKVAEAREKFEAGIPVAEKSGDSHLAGQMREALDLLDQ
;
A
#
# COMPACT_ATOMS: atom_id res chain seq x y z
N MET A 1 -7.23 25.38 -10.06
CA MET A 1 -5.83 25.21 -9.64
C MET A 1 -5.52 23.72 -9.48
N VAL A 2 -4.47 23.25 -10.16
CA VAL A 2 -4.07 21.85 -10.06
C VAL A 2 -3.23 21.70 -8.81
N CYS A 3 -3.60 20.78 -7.90
CA CYS A 3 -2.82 20.57 -6.70
C CYS A 3 -1.56 19.74 -7.02
N LEU A 4 -0.53 19.89 -6.18
CA LEU A 4 0.74 19.20 -6.35
C LEU A 4 0.57 17.69 -6.41
N ASN A 5 -0.38 17.16 -5.63
CA ASN A 5 -0.71 15.73 -5.61
C ASN A 5 -1.15 15.23 -6.99
N ALA A 6 -2.03 15.97 -7.66
CA ALA A 6 -2.50 15.59 -9.00
C ALA A 6 -1.35 15.60 -10.01
N GLN A 7 -0.43 16.54 -9.90
CA GLN A 7 0.73 16.60 -10.79
C GLN A 7 1.65 15.40 -10.60
N ARG A 8 1.87 14.98 -9.35
CA ARG A 8 2.69 13.80 -9.05
C ARG A 8 2.06 12.53 -9.59
N ILE A 9 0.74 12.41 -9.46
CA ILE A 9 0.01 11.27 -10.01
C ILE A 9 0.22 11.18 -11.53
N GLU A 10 0.06 12.31 -12.22
CA GLU A 10 0.29 12.38 -13.67
C GLU A 10 1.69 11.92 -14.05
N GLN A 11 2.70 12.42 -13.34
CA GLN A 11 4.09 12.07 -13.60
C GLN A 11 4.36 10.59 -13.40
N LEU A 12 3.82 10.02 -12.32
CA LEU A 12 4.00 8.60 -12.02
C LEU A 12 3.31 7.72 -13.06
N LEU A 13 2.11 8.12 -13.49
CA LEU A 13 1.39 7.39 -14.54
C LEU A 13 2.18 7.37 -15.85
N LYS A 14 2.82 8.48 -16.20
CA LYS A 14 3.67 8.54 -17.40
C LYS A 14 4.86 7.60 -17.31
N LEU A 15 5.51 7.57 -16.14
CA LEU A 15 6.63 6.67 -15.93
C LEU A 15 6.22 5.21 -16.01
N LEU A 16 5.03 4.88 -15.51
CA LEU A 16 4.49 3.53 -15.57
C LEU A 16 4.15 3.09 -16.99
N GLU A 17 3.89 4.01 -17.91
CA GLU A 17 3.69 3.67 -19.32
C GLU A 17 4.93 2.99 -19.90
N THR A 18 6.13 3.37 -19.43
CA THR A 18 7.39 2.80 -19.88
C THR A 18 7.71 1.50 -19.13
N ASP A 19 7.40 1.44 -17.84
CA ASP A 19 7.69 0.26 -17.01
C ASP A 19 6.52 -0.02 -16.08
N GLY A 20 5.52 -0.72 -16.59
CA GLY A 20 4.30 -1.03 -15.84
C GLY A 20 4.48 -2.02 -14.70
N ASN A 21 5.63 -2.70 -14.65
CA ASN A 21 5.93 -3.67 -13.58
C ASN A 21 6.82 -3.08 -12.48
N ASP A 22 7.08 -1.78 -12.51
CA ASP A 22 7.90 -1.14 -11.49
C ASP A 22 7.08 -0.95 -10.21
N CYS A 23 7.30 -1.84 -9.25
CA CYS A 23 6.56 -1.82 -7.99
C CYS A 23 6.82 -0.56 -7.17
N PHE A 24 8.03 -0.01 -7.25
CA PHE A 24 8.37 1.22 -6.54
C PHE A 24 7.54 2.40 -7.04
N LEU A 25 7.38 2.52 -8.36
CA LEU A 25 6.55 3.56 -8.96
C LEU A 25 5.08 3.39 -8.58
N ARG A 26 4.59 2.13 -8.61
CA ARG A 26 3.20 1.86 -8.21
C ARG A 26 2.97 2.15 -6.74
N TYR A 27 3.96 1.85 -5.89
CA TYR A 27 3.87 2.15 -4.47
C TYR A 27 3.74 3.66 -4.26
N GLY A 28 4.61 4.44 -4.94
CA GLY A 28 4.54 5.90 -4.88
C GLY A 28 3.19 6.44 -5.36
N LEU A 29 2.69 5.88 -6.46
CA LEU A 29 1.38 6.27 -7.01
C LEU A 29 0.26 5.98 -5.99
N ALA A 30 0.29 4.79 -5.39
CA ALA A 30 -0.71 4.41 -4.39
C ALA A 30 -0.72 5.38 -3.20
N LEU A 31 0.47 5.76 -2.72
CA LEU A 31 0.56 6.70 -1.61
C LEU A 31 -0.02 8.08 -1.98
N GLU A 32 0.22 8.52 -3.22
CA GLU A 32 -0.35 9.79 -3.69
C GLU A 32 -1.87 9.71 -3.79
N TYR A 33 -2.41 8.57 -4.25
CA TYR A 33 -3.86 8.37 -4.27
C TYR A 33 -4.43 8.41 -2.84
N MET A 34 -3.74 7.83 -1.86
CA MET A 34 -4.18 7.87 -0.47
C MET A 34 -4.24 9.29 0.06
N LYS A 35 -3.25 10.11 -0.27
CA LYS A 35 -3.24 11.52 0.15
C LYS A 35 -4.44 12.29 -0.38
N GLY A 36 -4.90 11.94 -1.57
CA GLY A 36 -6.06 12.56 -2.21
C GLY A 36 -7.38 11.89 -1.86
N ASP A 37 -7.37 10.96 -0.89
CA ASP A 37 -8.54 10.20 -0.46
C ASP A 37 -9.15 9.35 -1.59
N GLN A 38 -8.33 8.98 -2.57
CA GLN A 38 -8.73 8.09 -3.66
C GLN A 38 -8.32 6.67 -3.29
N LEU A 39 -9.00 6.12 -2.29
CA LEU A 39 -8.59 4.86 -1.66
C LEU A 39 -8.76 3.65 -2.58
N ASP A 40 -9.82 3.61 -3.39
CA ASP A 40 -10.02 2.51 -4.33
C ASP A 40 -8.89 2.45 -5.35
N ALA A 41 -8.48 3.60 -5.88
CA ALA A 41 -7.39 3.68 -6.84
C ALA A 41 -6.06 3.24 -6.20
N ALA A 42 -5.84 3.63 -4.94
CA ALA A 42 -4.65 3.22 -4.20
C ALA A 42 -4.61 1.70 -4.02
N ILE A 43 -5.73 1.10 -3.63
CA ILE A 43 -5.81 -0.35 -3.41
C ILE A 43 -5.56 -1.11 -4.71
N GLU A 44 -6.06 -0.61 -5.84
CA GLU A 44 -5.78 -1.21 -7.14
C GLU A 44 -4.28 -1.27 -7.42
N GLN A 45 -3.54 -0.20 -7.08
CA GLN A 45 -2.09 -0.17 -7.26
C GLN A 45 -1.40 -1.17 -6.35
N PHE A 46 -1.84 -1.28 -5.10
CA PHE A 46 -1.27 -2.28 -4.19
C PHE A 46 -1.51 -3.70 -4.71
N ASN A 47 -2.70 -3.99 -5.20
CA ASN A 47 -3.00 -5.31 -5.76
C ASN A 47 -2.15 -5.62 -6.98
N ALA A 48 -1.86 -4.62 -7.82
CA ALA A 48 -0.95 -4.79 -8.95
C ALA A 48 0.46 -5.12 -8.47
N ILE A 49 0.91 -4.48 -7.38
CA ILE A 49 2.22 -4.78 -6.78
C ILE A 49 2.28 -6.24 -6.33
N PHE A 50 1.26 -6.72 -5.64
CA PHE A 50 1.25 -8.10 -5.12
C PHE A 50 1.30 -9.14 -6.24
N ARG A 51 0.75 -8.84 -7.40
CA ARG A 51 0.82 -9.74 -8.56
C ARG A 51 2.24 -9.85 -9.13
N VAL A 52 3.00 -8.77 -9.04
CA VAL A 52 4.39 -8.73 -9.55
C VAL A 52 5.38 -9.20 -8.49
N ASP A 53 5.23 -8.73 -7.26
CA ASP A 53 6.15 -9.02 -6.17
C ASP A 53 5.39 -9.19 -4.85
N PRO A 54 4.98 -10.42 -4.52
CA PRO A 54 4.27 -10.69 -3.28
C PRO A 54 5.14 -10.48 -2.02
N ASN A 55 6.43 -10.21 -2.19
CA ASN A 55 7.34 -9.95 -1.08
C ASN A 55 7.58 -8.46 -0.83
N TYR A 56 6.79 -7.60 -1.46
CA TYR A 56 6.91 -6.16 -1.27
C TYR A 56 6.21 -5.78 0.04
N SER A 57 6.93 -5.91 1.15
CA SER A 57 6.35 -5.85 2.50
C SER A 57 5.65 -4.54 2.82
N ALA A 58 6.23 -3.40 2.41
CA ALA A 58 5.64 -2.08 2.69
C ALA A 58 4.23 -1.93 2.12
N ALA A 59 3.95 -2.59 0.98
CA ALA A 59 2.64 -2.51 0.35
C ALA A 59 1.54 -3.15 1.21
N TYR A 60 1.86 -4.20 1.97
CA TYR A 60 0.90 -4.83 2.87
C TYR A 60 0.44 -3.86 3.96
N PHE A 61 1.38 -3.14 4.56
CA PHE A 61 1.05 -2.18 5.59
C PHE A 61 0.21 -1.03 5.04
N ALA A 62 0.65 -0.44 3.94
CA ALA A 62 -0.05 0.69 3.33
C ALA A 62 -1.44 0.29 2.83
N CYS A 63 -1.56 -0.89 2.21
CA CYS A 63 -2.85 -1.41 1.75
C CYS A 63 -3.80 -1.63 2.92
N GLY A 64 -3.31 -2.23 4.00
CA GLY A 64 -4.10 -2.42 5.21
C GLY A 64 -4.62 -1.10 5.75
N ARG A 65 -3.78 -0.08 5.79
CA ARG A 65 -4.18 1.25 6.25
C ARG A 65 -5.27 1.87 5.36
N ALA A 66 -5.15 1.72 4.06
CA ALA A 66 -6.17 2.21 3.14
C ALA A 66 -7.50 1.50 3.37
N LEU A 67 -7.46 0.19 3.61
CA LEU A 67 -8.67 -0.58 3.89
C LEU A 67 -9.32 -0.17 5.21
N VAL A 68 -8.51 0.12 6.24
CA VAL A 68 -9.03 0.64 7.50
C VAL A 68 -9.78 1.96 7.27
N GLN A 69 -9.22 2.84 6.47
CA GLN A 69 -9.85 4.12 6.14
C GLN A 69 -11.18 3.94 5.41
N GLN A 70 -11.32 2.87 4.65
CA GLN A 70 -12.57 2.53 3.98
C GLN A 70 -13.57 1.82 4.90
N GLY A 71 -13.17 1.49 6.11
CA GLY A 71 -14.01 0.73 7.03
C GLY A 71 -14.03 -0.77 6.76
N LYS A 72 -13.14 -1.26 5.90
CA LYS A 72 -13.06 -2.69 5.53
C LYS A 72 -12.09 -3.41 6.47
N VAL A 73 -12.52 -3.56 7.73
CA VAL A 73 -11.67 -4.06 8.81
C VAL A 73 -11.19 -5.49 8.57
N ALA A 74 -12.08 -6.38 8.10
CA ALA A 74 -11.71 -7.78 7.86
C ALA A 74 -10.62 -7.90 6.79
N GLU A 75 -10.76 -7.14 5.70
CA GLU A 75 -9.77 -7.15 4.62
C GLU A 75 -8.45 -6.53 5.07
N ALA A 76 -8.52 -5.46 5.89
CA ALA A 76 -7.33 -4.85 6.45
C ALA A 76 -6.56 -5.84 7.32
N ARG A 77 -7.29 -6.59 8.15
CA ARG A 77 -6.70 -7.61 9.01
C ARG A 77 -5.93 -8.64 8.18
N GLU A 78 -6.53 -9.10 7.08
CA GLU A 78 -5.86 -10.05 6.18
C GLU A 78 -4.54 -9.52 5.65
N LYS A 79 -4.50 -8.24 5.27
CA LYS A 79 -3.28 -7.63 4.73
C LYS A 79 -2.18 -7.53 5.80
N PHE A 80 -2.53 -7.11 7.01
CA PHE A 80 -1.55 -7.02 8.09
C PHE A 80 -1.04 -8.41 8.46
N GLU A 81 -1.93 -9.39 8.57
CA GLU A 81 -1.52 -10.76 8.91
C GLU A 81 -0.62 -11.38 7.84
N ALA A 82 -0.92 -11.12 6.57
CA ALA A 82 -0.10 -11.60 5.46
C ALA A 82 1.25 -10.88 5.39
N GLY A 83 1.28 -9.60 5.73
CA GLY A 83 2.48 -8.79 5.63
C GLY A 83 3.53 -9.05 6.69
N ILE A 84 3.12 -9.47 7.89
CA ILE A 84 4.04 -9.70 9.01
C ILE A 84 5.14 -10.70 8.65
N PRO A 85 4.82 -11.92 8.18
CA PRO A 85 5.90 -12.87 7.84
C PRO A 85 6.75 -12.40 6.67
N VAL A 86 6.17 -11.65 5.73
CA VAL A 86 6.94 -11.08 4.61
C VAL A 86 7.97 -10.09 5.13
N ALA A 87 7.57 -9.21 6.04
CA ALA A 87 8.47 -8.23 6.64
C ALA A 87 9.55 -8.92 7.47
N GLU A 88 9.19 -9.94 8.24
CA GLU A 88 10.14 -10.68 9.05
C GLU A 88 11.19 -11.37 8.19
N LYS A 89 10.79 -11.99 7.10
CA LYS A 89 11.71 -12.66 6.17
C LYS A 89 12.69 -11.69 5.53
N SER A 90 12.26 -10.47 5.26
CA SER A 90 13.14 -9.46 4.66
C SER A 90 13.99 -8.74 5.69
N GLY A 91 13.85 -9.08 6.97
CA GLY A 91 14.63 -8.46 8.04
C GLY A 91 14.09 -7.14 8.53
N ASP A 92 12.86 -6.78 8.13
CA ASP A 92 12.25 -5.52 8.55
C ASP A 92 11.36 -5.73 9.77
N SER A 93 11.99 -5.89 10.92
CA SER A 93 11.30 -6.14 12.18
C SER A 93 10.48 -4.91 12.62
N HIS A 94 10.91 -3.71 12.25
CA HIS A 94 10.19 -2.49 12.57
C HIS A 94 8.82 -2.49 11.87
N LEU A 95 8.81 -2.81 10.59
CA LEU A 95 7.58 -2.87 9.81
C LEU A 95 6.65 -3.98 10.32
N ALA A 96 7.22 -5.15 10.66
CA ALA A 96 6.45 -6.24 11.25
C ALA A 96 5.79 -5.78 12.56
N GLY A 97 6.53 -5.04 13.39
CA GLY A 97 6.00 -4.47 14.62
C GLY A 97 4.86 -3.50 14.39
N GLN A 98 5.00 -2.65 13.38
CA GLN A 98 3.93 -1.70 13.02
C GLN A 98 2.65 -2.43 12.62
N MET A 99 2.77 -3.53 11.87
CA MET A 99 1.60 -4.31 11.47
C MET A 99 0.95 -5.03 12.65
N ARG A 100 1.75 -5.54 13.58
CA ARG A 100 1.22 -6.15 14.81
C ARG A 100 0.45 -5.12 15.64
N GLU A 101 1.00 -3.92 15.76
CA GLU A 101 0.35 -2.82 16.45
C GLU A 101 -0.98 -2.46 15.80
N ALA A 102 -0.98 -2.42 14.47
CA ALA A 102 -2.20 -2.12 13.71
C ALA A 102 -3.27 -3.18 13.96
N LEU A 103 -2.88 -4.47 14.03
CA LEU A 103 -3.82 -5.55 14.35
C LEU A 103 -4.40 -5.39 15.75
N ASP A 104 -3.56 -5.05 16.73
CA ASP A 104 -4.03 -4.83 18.10
C ASP A 104 -5.09 -3.72 18.16
N LEU A 105 -4.89 -2.65 17.40
CA LEU A 105 -5.84 -1.55 17.34
C LEU A 105 -7.18 -1.97 16.71
N LEU A 106 -7.15 -2.87 15.74
CA LEU A 106 -8.38 -3.36 15.11
C LEU A 106 -9.20 -4.24 16.07
N ASP A 107 -8.56 -4.84 17.06
CA ASP A 107 -9.23 -5.73 18.02
C ASP A 107 -9.83 -5.00 19.22
N GLN A 108 -9.70 -3.70 19.28
CA GLN A 108 -10.26 -2.89 20.40
C GLN A 108 -11.69 -2.42 20.15
#